data_18a64b78b164dbc680f1bddb5bef0d39
#
_entry.id   18a64b78b164dbc680f1bddb5bef0d39
#
_cell.length_a   1.000
_cell.length_b   1.000
_cell.length_c   1.000
_cell.angle_alpha   90.00
_cell.angle_beta   90.00
_cell.angle_gamma   90.00
#
_symmetry.space_group_name_H-M   'P 1'
#
loop_
_entity.id
_entity.type
_entity.pdbx_description
1 polymer ?
#
loop_
_entity_poly.entity_id
_entity_poly.type
_entity_poly.pdbx_seq_one_letter_code
_entity_poly.pdbx_strand_id
1 'polypeptide(L)'
;MANQEDIFKKVISHAKEYGYVFQSSEIYDGLSAIYDYAQNGAELKKNIREYWWQAMVQLNDNIVGIDAAIFMHPTTWKASGHVDAFNDPLIDNKDSKKRYRADVLVEDYVAKIETKIDKEVTKAAKRFGDSFDKKQFLETNQRVLDYQAKADGILKRLGKSLENEDLTDVKNLIEELGIACPLSGSKNWTDVKQFNLMFGTKLGASADSAMDLYLRPETAQGIFVNFLNVQKTGRMKIPFGIAQTGKAFRNEIVARQFIFRMREFEQMEMQYFIKPGTQQEWYEKWKEKRLNWHLSLGMGEDNYRFHDHEKLAHYADAAADIEFKFPFGFKELEGIHSRTDFDLSQHEEYSGKKLQYFDPEENKSYVPYVLETSIGLDRMFLAVFSNSLKEEELENGTTRTVLKLPAVLAPTKAAILPLLKRDGLPEVAKKLVDELKWDFNIIYDEKDAVGRRYRRQDAVGTPFCITIDHQTLEDETVTIRHRDTMEQQRVALSAVKEIIQKEVDMRYWLQRI
;
A
#
# COMPACT_ATOMS: atom_id res chain seq x y z
N MET A 1 -15.41 12.72 -19.52
CA MET A 1 -14.64 11.89 -18.55
C MET A 1 -14.11 12.83 -17.49
N ALA A 2 -14.35 12.53 -16.21
CA ALA A 2 -13.76 13.30 -15.12
C ALA A 2 -12.24 13.23 -15.22
N ASN A 3 -11.56 14.36 -14.97
CA ASN A 3 -10.10 14.41 -14.97
C ASN A 3 -9.59 13.53 -13.79
N GLN A 4 -8.50 12.81 -13.96
CA GLN A 4 -7.90 11.97 -12.90
C GLN A 4 -7.68 12.74 -11.59
N GLU A 5 -7.32 14.01 -11.69
CA GLU A 5 -7.18 14.92 -10.55
C GLU A 5 -8.50 15.13 -9.78
N ASP A 6 -9.62 15.21 -10.49
CA ASP A 6 -10.95 15.39 -9.87
C ASP A 6 -11.39 14.11 -9.14
N ILE A 7 -11.08 12.94 -9.70
CA ILE A 7 -11.35 11.65 -9.03
C ILE A 7 -10.55 11.56 -7.73
N PHE A 8 -9.28 11.93 -7.76
CA PHE A 8 -8.43 11.87 -6.57
C PHE A 8 -8.88 12.86 -5.48
N LYS A 9 -9.29 14.07 -5.85
CA LYS A 9 -9.89 15.04 -4.92
C LYS A 9 -11.16 14.50 -4.26
N LYS A 10 -12.02 13.78 -5.01
CA LYS A 10 -13.20 13.12 -4.46
C LYS A 10 -12.84 12.04 -3.45
N VAL A 11 -11.81 11.23 -3.72
CA VAL A 11 -11.30 10.21 -2.79
C VAL A 11 -10.89 10.85 -1.46
N ILE A 12 -10.11 11.93 -1.50
CA ILE A 12 -9.64 12.64 -0.31
C ILE A 12 -10.81 13.25 0.47
N SER A 13 -11.73 13.93 -0.23
CA SER A 13 -12.90 14.55 0.40
C SER A 13 -13.80 13.51 1.07
N HIS A 14 -14.06 12.39 0.39
CA HIS A 14 -14.86 11.30 0.92
C HIS A 14 -14.21 10.64 2.15
N ALA A 15 -12.89 10.42 2.10
CA ALA A 15 -12.14 9.88 3.23
C ALA A 15 -12.25 10.76 4.47
N LYS A 16 -12.21 12.08 4.31
CA LYS A 16 -12.37 13.05 5.40
C LYS A 16 -13.82 13.09 5.90
N GLU A 17 -14.79 13.22 5.00
CA GLU A 17 -16.21 13.35 5.34
C GLU A 17 -16.76 12.16 6.12
N TYR A 18 -16.32 10.95 5.76
CA TYR A 18 -16.84 9.71 6.34
C TYR A 18 -15.93 9.08 7.40
N GLY A 19 -15.02 9.86 7.99
CA GLY A 19 -14.22 9.42 9.13
C GLY A 19 -13.23 8.30 8.81
N TYR A 20 -12.54 8.40 7.69
CA TYR A 20 -11.48 7.49 7.31
C TYR A 20 -10.09 8.04 7.60
N VAL A 21 -9.76 9.22 7.08
CA VAL A 21 -8.43 9.81 7.23
C VAL A 21 -8.53 11.31 7.44
N PHE A 22 -7.82 11.80 8.46
CA PHE A 22 -7.65 13.22 8.76
C PHE A 22 -6.17 13.60 8.70
N GLN A 23 -5.88 14.87 8.47
CA GLN A 23 -4.54 15.37 8.69
C GLN A 23 -4.22 15.35 10.18
N SER A 24 -3.05 14.86 10.57
CA SER A 24 -2.68 14.80 11.97
C SER A 24 -2.56 16.21 12.56
N SER A 25 -3.09 16.37 13.78
CA SER A 25 -3.06 17.64 14.51
C SER A 25 -3.72 18.80 13.76
N GLU A 26 -4.82 18.55 13.03
CA GLU A 26 -5.50 19.54 12.18
C GLU A 26 -5.91 20.81 12.93
N ILE A 27 -6.19 20.72 14.23
CA ILE A 27 -6.50 21.89 15.09
C ILE A 27 -5.33 22.87 15.24
N TYR A 28 -4.10 22.45 14.88
CA TYR A 28 -2.88 23.27 14.86
C TYR A 28 -2.35 23.42 13.43
N ASP A 29 -3.22 23.54 12.44
CA ASP A 29 -2.91 23.61 11.02
C ASP A 29 -2.26 22.32 10.43
N GLY A 30 -2.21 21.26 11.22
CA GLY A 30 -1.73 19.96 10.84
C GLY A 30 -0.22 19.83 10.58
N LEU A 31 0.26 18.61 10.44
CA LEU A 31 1.62 18.30 10.02
C LEU A 31 1.61 17.75 8.58
N SER A 32 2.48 18.27 7.74
CA SER A 32 2.58 17.83 6.35
C SER A 32 2.99 16.36 6.26
N ALA A 33 2.25 15.57 5.48
CA ALA A 33 2.49 14.15 5.24
C ALA A 33 2.44 13.25 6.49
N ILE A 34 1.68 13.65 7.47
CA ILE A 34 1.33 12.83 8.63
C ILE A 34 -0.18 12.86 8.77
N TYR A 35 -0.78 11.68 8.92
CA TYR A 35 -2.23 11.50 8.93
C TYR A 35 -2.68 10.62 10.08
N ASP A 36 -3.88 10.90 10.57
CA ASP A 36 -4.58 10.11 11.55
C ASP A 36 -5.67 9.30 10.86
N TYR A 37 -5.82 8.04 11.24
CA TYR A 37 -6.93 7.19 10.79
C TYR A 37 -8.06 7.31 11.80
N ALA A 38 -9.20 7.83 11.33
CA ALA A 38 -10.40 7.99 12.15
C ALA A 38 -11.11 6.64 12.36
N GLN A 39 -12.30 6.65 12.96
CA GLN A 39 -13.01 5.44 13.40
C GLN A 39 -13.19 4.40 12.28
N ASN A 40 -13.61 4.80 11.08
CA ASN A 40 -13.77 3.89 9.94
C ASN A 40 -12.41 3.53 9.32
N GLY A 41 -11.47 4.48 9.30
CA GLY A 41 -10.13 4.25 8.80
C GLY A 41 -9.32 3.28 9.65
N ALA A 42 -9.40 3.39 10.97
CA ALA A 42 -8.72 2.50 11.90
C ALA A 42 -9.20 1.04 11.74
N GLU A 43 -10.51 0.82 11.62
CA GLU A 43 -11.08 -0.50 11.40
C GLU A 43 -10.73 -1.06 10.01
N LEU A 44 -10.80 -0.25 8.94
CA LEU A 44 -10.38 -0.69 7.61
C LEU A 44 -8.89 -1.08 7.60
N LYS A 45 -8.05 -0.26 8.18
CA LYS A 45 -6.60 -0.51 8.28
C LYS A 45 -6.29 -1.78 9.07
N LYS A 46 -6.99 -1.99 10.18
CA LYS A 46 -6.91 -3.22 10.98
C LYS A 46 -7.33 -4.45 10.15
N ASN A 47 -8.46 -4.39 9.46
CA ASN A 47 -8.97 -5.50 8.66
C ASN A 47 -8.01 -5.86 7.51
N ILE A 48 -7.37 -4.88 6.85
CA ILE A 48 -6.35 -5.12 5.82
C ILE A 48 -5.14 -5.83 6.43
N ARG A 49 -4.66 -5.37 7.59
CA ARG A 49 -3.53 -5.99 8.29
C ARG A 49 -3.83 -7.43 8.70
N GLU A 50 -5.02 -7.70 9.25
CA GLU A 50 -5.44 -9.04 9.65
C GLU A 50 -5.59 -9.97 8.45
N TYR A 51 -6.14 -9.48 7.32
CA TYR A 51 -6.26 -10.24 6.09
C TYR A 51 -4.88 -10.63 5.54
N TRP A 52 -3.93 -9.71 5.56
CA TRP A 52 -2.55 -9.99 5.17
C TRP A 52 -1.87 -10.96 6.15
N TRP A 53 -2.02 -10.74 7.47
CA TRP A 53 -1.41 -11.57 8.49
C TRP A 53 -1.89 -13.00 8.45
N GLN A 54 -3.19 -13.19 8.28
CA GLN A 54 -3.75 -14.53 8.15
C GLN A 54 -3.19 -15.25 6.92
N ALA A 55 -3.18 -14.60 5.76
CA ALA A 55 -2.66 -15.17 4.54
C ALA A 55 -1.16 -15.44 4.58
N MET A 56 -0.38 -14.54 5.21
CA MET A 56 1.08 -14.62 5.23
C MET A 56 1.60 -15.56 6.33
N VAL A 57 1.06 -15.45 7.54
CA VAL A 57 1.57 -16.18 8.71
C VAL A 57 0.73 -17.40 9.02
N GLN A 58 -0.58 -17.25 9.17
CA GLN A 58 -1.43 -18.32 9.68
C GLN A 58 -1.62 -19.47 8.68
N LEU A 59 -1.66 -19.17 7.39
CA LEU A 59 -1.86 -20.17 6.32
C LEU A 59 -0.56 -20.76 5.77
N ASN A 60 0.59 -20.44 6.37
CA ASN A 60 1.88 -21.02 6.01
C ASN A 60 2.56 -21.62 7.24
N ASP A 61 2.79 -22.93 7.23
CA ASP A 61 3.40 -23.67 8.36
C ASP A 61 4.83 -23.24 8.67
N ASN A 62 5.52 -22.63 7.71
CA ASN A 62 6.92 -22.24 7.80
C ASN A 62 7.13 -20.71 7.83
N ILE A 63 6.11 -19.94 8.16
CA ILE A 63 6.24 -18.50 8.37
C ILE A 63 5.76 -18.15 9.78
N VAL A 64 6.57 -17.39 10.50
CA VAL A 64 6.27 -16.93 11.86
C VAL A 64 6.31 -15.42 11.94
N GLY A 65 5.61 -14.84 12.89
CA GLY A 65 5.58 -13.40 13.10
C GLY A 65 6.53 -12.95 14.21
N ILE A 66 7.04 -11.71 14.07
CA ILE A 66 7.71 -10.98 15.16
C ILE A 66 7.15 -9.58 15.28
N ASP A 67 7.41 -8.92 16.40
CA ASP A 67 7.21 -7.50 16.64
C ASP A 67 8.51 -6.90 17.19
N ALA A 68 9.39 -6.47 16.27
CA ALA A 68 10.68 -5.87 16.63
C ALA A 68 10.51 -4.40 17.04
N ALA A 69 11.35 -3.94 17.94
CA ALA A 69 11.34 -2.57 18.44
C ALA A 69 11.59 -1.54 17.32
N ILE A 70 10.97 -0.37 17.44
CA ILE A 70 11.22 0.78 16.55
C ILE A 70 12.64 1.31 16.78
N PHE A 71 13.04 1.47 18.05
CA PHE A 71 14.40 1.86 18.42
C PHE A 71 15.32 0.65 18.40
N MET A 72 16.34 0.72 17.57
CA MET A 72 17.32 -0.33 17.40
C MET A 72 18.71 0.26 17.60
N HIS A 73 19.69 -0.59 17.88
CA HIS A 73 21.08 -0.14 18.05
C HIS A 73 21.55 0.60 16.78
N PRO A 74 22.20 1.76 16.88
CA PRO A 74 22.60 2.56 15.70
C PRO A 74 23.43 1.80 14.68
N THR A 75 24.23 0.83 15.13
CA THR A 75 25.03 -0.04 14.24
C THR A 75 24.15 -0.85 13.26
N THR A 76 22.90 -1.14 13.61
CA THR A 76 21.97 -1.81 12.70
C THR A 76 21.78 -1.01 11.41
N TRP A 77 21.61 0.31 11.54
CA TRP A 77 21.40 1.22 10.42
C TRP A 77 22.70 1.53 9.66
N LYS A 78 23.83 1.39 10.32
CA LYS A 78 25.14 1.47 9.70
C LYS A 78 25.44 0.24 8.85
N ALA A 79 25.20 -0.95 9.41
CA ALA A 79 25.38 -2.23 8.72
C ALA A 79 24.50 -2.33 7.47
N SER A 80 23.25 -1.87 7.56
CA SER A 80 22.32 -1.87 6.42
C SER A 80 22.52 -0.73 5.42
N GLY A 81 23.50 0.18 5.66
CA GLY A 81 23.79 1.30 4.77
C GLY A 81 22.86 2.51 4.89
N HIS A 82 21.82 2.47 5.73
CA HIS A 82 20.83 3.55 5.81
C HIS A 82 21.41 4.87 6.33
N VAL A 83 22.40 4.83 7.20
CA VAL A 83 23.04 6.06 7.71
C VAL A 83 23.81 6.78 6.60
N ASP A 84 24.48 6.03 5.74
CA ASP A 84 25.42 6.58 4.76
C ASP A 84 24.79 6.80 3.37
N ALA A 85 23.85 5.94 2.94
CA ALA A 85 23.35 5.91 1.56
C ALA A 85 21.83 6.16 1.40
N PHE A 86 21.06 6.30 2.48
CA PHE A 86 19.61 6.52 2.39
C PHE A 86 19.29 8.02 2.18
N ASN A 87 19.63 8.51 0.99
CA ASN A 87 19.59 9.93 0.66
C ASN A 87 18.72 10.21 -0.57
N ASP A 88 17.97 11.31 -0.51
CA ASP A 88 17.29 11.89 -1.69
C ASP A 88 18.11 13.03 -2.27
N PRO A 89 18.28 13.11 -3.60
CA PRO A 89 18.88 14.25 -4.27
C PRO A 89 17.89 15.42 -4.32
N LEU A 90 18.12 16.49 -3.58
CA LEU A 90 17.23 17.64 -3.48
C LEU A 90 17.78 18.86 -4.24
N ILE A 91 16.88 19.58 -4.89
CA ILE A 91 17.17 20.83 -5.60
C ILE A 91 16.10 21.88 -5.26
N ASP A 92 16.52 23.13 -5.02
CA ASP A 92 15.61 24.23 -4.75
C ASP A 92 15.46 25.13 -5.98
N ASN A 93 14.26 25.59 -6.26
CA ASN A 93 14.06 26.66 -7.21
C ASN A 93 14.19 28.01 -6.50
N LYS A 94 15.13 28.85 -6.94
CA LYS A 94 15.48 30.10 -6.27
C LYS A 94 14.35 31.12 -6.28
N ASP A 95 13.49 31.09 -7.31
CA ASP A 95 12.42 32.08 -7.49
C ASP A 95 11.16 31.70 -6.71
N SER A 96 10.75 30.42 -6.77
CA SER A 96 9.58 29.93 -6.01
C SER A 96 9.92 29.59 -4.56
N LYS A 97 11.20 29.45 -4.22
CA LYS A 97 11.73 28.95 -2.94
C LYS A 97 11.15 27.59 -2.53
N LYS A 98 10.75 26.80 -3.53
CA LYS A 98 10.23 25.44 -3.33
C LYS A 98 11.31 24.40 -3.61
N ARG A 99 11.29 23.37 -2.80
CA ARG A 99 12.19 22.22 -2.88
C ARG A 99 11.56 21.07 -3.63
N TYR A 100 12.38 20.39 -4.42
CA TYR A 100 12.00 19.25 -5.25
C TYR A 100 13.05 18.16 -5.15
N ARG A 101 12.65 16.92 -5.39
CA ARG A 101 13.58 15.83 -5.68
C ARG A 101 14.06 16.00 -7.12
N ALA A 102 15.36 16.02 -7.30
CA ALA A 102 16.00 16.24 -8.61
C ALA A 102 15.73 15.06 -9.57
N ASP A 103 15.79 13.83 -9.06
CA ASP A 103 15.45 12.61 -9.78
C ASP A 103 14.00 12.63 -10.26
N VAL A 104 13.04 12.93 -9.38
CA VAL A 104 11.62 13.00 -9.73
C VAL A 104 11.32 14.06 -10.79
N LEU A 105 12.02 15.20 -10.78
CA LEU A 105 11.85 16.22 -11.83
C LEU A 105 12.25 15.68 -13.21
N VAL A 106 13.29 14.86 -13.28
CA VAL A 106 13.74 14.21 -14.52
C VAL A 106 12.79 13.11 -14.94
N GLU A 107 12.34 12.27 -14.00
CA GLU A 107 11.33 11.22 -14.23
C GLU A 107 10.00 11.81 -14.74
N ASP A 108 9.52 12.89 -14.12
CA ASP A 108 8.32 13.62 -14.58
C ASP A 108 8.49 14.19 -16.01
N TYR A 109 9.70 14.54 -16.40
CA TYR A 109 10.00 14.95 -17.78
C TYR A 109 9.94 13.76 -18.73
N VAL A 110 10.48 12.61 -18.35
CA VAL A 110 10.41 11.36 -19.13
C VAL A 110 8.97 10.90 -19.27
N ALA A 111 8.16 10.93 -18.21
CA ALA A 111 6.74 10.60 -18.25
C ALA A 111 5.94 11.45 -19.27
N LYS A 112 6.37 12.70 -19.50
CA LYS A 112 5.80 13.53 -20.58
C LYS A 112 6.19 13.05 -21.98
N ILE A 113 7.37 12.42 -22.13
CA ILE A 113 7.78 11.79 -23.39
C ILE A 113 6.93 10.53 -23.61
N GLU A 114 6.75 9.68 -22.59
CA GLU A 114 5.88 8.50 -22.64
C GLU A 114 4.44 8.86 -23.01
N THR A 115 3.91 9.95 -22.44
CA THR A 115 2.60 10.48 -22.83
C THR A 115 2.52 10.84 -24.32
N LYS A 116 3.62 11.25 -24.95
CA LYS A 116 3.65 11.49 -26.42
C LYS A 116 3.63 10.18 -27.18
N ILE A 117 4.31 9.14 -26.70
CA ILE A 117 4.25 7.80 -27.28
C ILE A 117 2.80 7.30 -27.26
N ASP A 118 2.13 7.37 -26.11
CA ASP A 118 0.73 6.96 -25.94
C ASP A 118 -0.22 7.72 -26.88
N LYS A 119 0.02 9.00 -27.11
CA LYS A 119 -0.75 9.81 -28.08
C LYS A 119 -0.54 9.31 -29.51
N GLU A 120 0.68 8.95 -29.91
CA GLU A 120 0.96 8.39 -31.25
C GLU A 120 0.31 7.01 -31.42
N VAL A 121 0.39 6.14 -30.39
CA VAL A 121 -0.30 4.84 -30.35
C VAL A 121 -1.82 5.02 -30.49
N THR A 122 -2.40 5.96 -29.72
CA THR A 122 -3.85 6.22 -29.77
C THR A 122 -4.30 6.76 -31.14
N LYS A 123 -3.50 7.61 -31.77
CA LYS A 123 -3.77 8.09 -33.15
C LYS A 123 -3.71 6.96 -34.17
N ALA A 124 -2.70 6.08 -34.05
CA ALA A 124 -2.54 4.93 -34.92
C ALA A 124 -3.69 3.94 -34.75
N ALA A 125 -4.08 3.62 -33.53
CA ALA A 125 -5.21 2.75 -33.24
C ALA A 125 -6.53 3.29 -33.84
N LYS A 126 -6.77 4.61 -33.75
CA LYS A 126 -7.94 5.23 -34.40
C LYS A 126 -7.89 5.18 -35.92
N ARG A 127 -6.68 5.23 -36.51
CA ARG A 127 -6.50 5.22 -37.97
C ARG A 127 -6.62 3.82 -38.58
N PHE A 128 -6.12 2.80 -37.88
CA PHE A 128 -6.02 1.44 -38.39
C PHE A 128 -7.13 0.51 -37.88
N GLY A 129 -7.92 0.92 -36.87
CA GLY A 129 -9.04 0.15 -36.33
C GLY A 129 -8.63 -1.25 -35.86
N ASP A 130 -9.42 -2.25 -36.19
CA ASP A 130 -9.22 -3.65 -35.77
C ASP A 130 -7.96 -4.31 -36.32
N SER A 131 -7.30 -3.68 -37.33
CA SER A 131 -6.02 -4.17 -37.89
C SER A 131 -4.79 -3.58 -37.17
N PHE A 132 -4.95 -2.81 -36.10
CA PHE A 132 -3.85 -2.17 -35.39
C PHE A 132 -3.12 -3.14 -34.47
N ASP A 133 -1.88 -3.44 -34.78
CA ASP A 133 -0.95 -4.16 -33.91
C ASP A 133 -0.10 -3.16 -33.12
N LYS A 134 -0.43 -3.00 -31.82
CA LYS A 134 0.27 -2.09 -30.92
C LYS A 134 1.75 -2.47 -30.77
N LYS A 135 2.07 -3.76 -30.64
CA LYS A 135 3.44 -4.23 -30.43
C LYS A 135 4.30 -3.92 -31.66
N GLN A 136 3.84 -4.32 -32.84
CA GLN A 136 4.52 -4.02 -34.09
C GLN A 136 4.70 -2.50 -34.28
N PHE A 137 3.68 -1.69 -33.94
CA PHE A 137 3.77 -0.24 -34.07
C PHE A 137 4.84 0.37 -33.15
N LEU A 138 4.96 -0.09 -31.91
CA LEU A 138 5.97 0.35 -30.96
C LEU A 138 7.40 -0.03 -31.40
N GLU A 139 7.56 -1.16 -32.07
CA GLU A 139 8.84 -1.68 -32.54
C GLU A 139 9.29 -1.11 -33.90
N THR A 140 8.37 -0.55 -34.70
CA THR A 140 8.67 -0.14 -36.09
C THR A 140 8.45 1.33 -36.39
N ASN A 141 7.69 2.06 -35.58
CA ASN A 141 7.44 3.47 -35.83
C ASN A 141 8.61 4.34 -35.42
N GLN A 142 9.30 4.96 -36.39
CA GLN A 142 10.52 5.74 -36.15
C GLN A 142 10.34 6.83 -35.08
N ARG A 143 9.21 7.53 -35.07
CA ARG A 143 8.94 8.59 -34.08
C ARG A 143 8.79 8.03 -32.66
N VAL A 144 8.20 6.86 -32.51
CA VAL A 144 8.09 6.16 -31.23
C VAL A 144 9.46 5.70 -30.75
N LEU A 145 10.24 5.10 -31.66
CA LEU A 145 11.62 4.66 -31.38
C LEU A 145 12.51 5.84 -30.95
N ASP A 146 12.40 6.99 -31.60
CA ASP A 146 13.14 8.20 -31.24
C ASP A 146 12.75 8.69 -29.83
N TYR A 147 11.47 8.65 -29.47
CA TYR A 147 11.00 9.00 -28.13
C TYR A 147 11.47 8.01 -27.08
N GLN A 148 11.41 6.71 -27.35
CA GLN A 148 11.92 5.65 -26.46
C GLN A 148 13.43 5.82 -26.24
N ALA A 149 14.23 5.92 -27.30
CA ALA A 149 15.67 6.10 -27.20
C ALA A 149 16.04 7.36 -26.40
N LYS A 150 15.25 8.45 -26.56
CA LYS A 150 15.44 9.66 -25.77
C LYS A 150 15.12 9.45 -24.29
N ALA A 151 14.01 8.79 -23.97
CA ALA A 151 13.61 8.49 -22.60
C ALA A 151 14.66 7.61 -21.90
N ASP A 152 15.06 6.51 -22.56
CA ASP A 152 16.07 5.56 -22.06
C ASP A 152 17.42 6.24 -21.84
N GLY A 153 17.85 7.07 -22.79
CA GLY A 153 19.11 7.83 -22.67
C GLY A 153 19.13 8.76 -21.46
N ILE A 154 18.00 9.45 -21.19
CA ILE A 154 17.85 10.34 -20.03
C ILE A 154 17.89 9.51 -18.72
N LEU A 155 17.10 8.44 -18.63
CA LEU A 155 17.05 7.59 -17.43
C LEU A 155 18.40 6.92 -17.17
N LYS A 156 19.06 6.42 -18.19
CA LYS A 156 20.39 5.82 -18.08
C LYS A 156 21.44 6.81 -17.57
N ARG A 157 21.44 8.07 -18.07
CA ARG A 157 22.34 9.10 -17.56
C ARG A 157 22.02 9.45 -16.11
N LEU A 158 20.75 9.68 -15.79
CA LEU A 158 20.30 9.95 -14.42
C LEU A 158 20.76 8.83 -13.47
N GLY A 159 20.47 7.58 -13.82
CA GLY A 159 20.87 6.42 -13.04
C GLY A 159 22.38 6.38 -12.77
N LYS A 160 23.19 6.59 -13.83
CA LYS A 160 24.66 6.61 -13.70
C LYS A 160 25.15 7.76 -12.82
N SER A 161 24.56 8.95 -12.94
CA SER A 161 24.96 10.12 -12.14
C SER A 161 24.62 9.93 -10.66
N LEU A 162 23.47 9.35 -10.36
CA LEU A 162 23.08 9.03 -8.98
C LEU A 162 23.97 7.93 -8.37
N GLU A 163 24.33 6.92 -9.15
CA GLU A 163 25.21 5.82 -8.72
C GLU A 163 26.61 6.30 -8.38
N ASN A 164 27.13 7.25 -9.17
CA ASN A 164 28.46 7.83 -8.95
C ASN A 164 28.42 9.04 -8.00
N GLU A 165 27.27 9.34 -7.39
CA GLU A 165 27.03 10.53 -6.55
C GLU A 165 27.40 11.86 -7.26
N ASP A 166 27.35 11.87 -8.60
CA ASP A 166 27.61 13.06 -9.39
C ASP A 166 26.39 13.98 -9.44
N LEU A 167 26.15 14.65 -8.33
CA LEU A 167 25.04 15.59 -8.19
C LEU A 167 25.15 16.80 -9.13
N THR A 168 26.37 17.10 -9.59
CA THR A 168 26.60 18.17 -10.57
C THR A 168 26.03 17.76 -11.92
N ASP A 169 26.24 16.52 -12.36
CA ASP A 169 25.67 16.02 -13.61
C ASP A 169 24.14 15.90 -13.54
N VAL A 170 23.57 15.55 -12.39
CA VAL A 170 22.10 15.58 -12.19
C VAL A 170 21.54 17.00 -12.41
N LYS A 171 22.22 18.03 -11.88
CA LYS A 171 21.84 19.43 -12.12
C LYS A 171 21.96 19.79 -13.60
N ASN A 172 23.11 19.47 -14.23
CA ASN A 172 23.34 19.73 -15.65
C ASN A 172 22.24 19.09 -16.52
N LEU A 173 21.85 17.86 -16.20
CA LEU A 173 20.76 17.16 -16.90
C LEU A 173 19.43 17.93 -16.79
N ILE A 174 19.08 18.44 -15.60
CA ILE A 174 17.87 19.26 -15.39
C ILE A 174 17.93 20.54 -16.25
N GLU A 175 19.08 21.21 -16.29
CA GLU A 175 19.29 22.45 -17.05
C GLU A 175 19.26 22.19 -18.56
N GLU A 176 19.96 21.17 -19.07
CA GLU A 176 20.00 20.77 -20.47
C GLU A 176 18.61 20.36 -21.00
N LEU A 177 17.84 19.64 -20.21
CA LEU A 177 16.44 19.27 -20.55
C LEU A 177 15.50 20.47 -20.47
N GLY A 178 15.95 21.59 -19.93
CA GLY A 178 15.16 22.80 -19.76
C GLY A 178 13.99 22.60 -18.81
N ILE A 179 14.15 21.75 -17.80
CA ILE A 179 13.08 21.46 -16.82
C ILE A 179 12.81 22.73 -16.01
N ALA A 180 11.55 23.16 -16.05
CA ALA A 180 11.08 24.33 -15.31
C ALA A 180 10.38 23.90 -14.01
N CYS A 181 10.44 24.77 -13.03
CA CYS A 181 9.71 24.61 -11.76
C CYS A 181 8.21 24.44 -12.02
N PRO A 182 7.57 23.37 -11.52
CA PRO A 182 6.14 23.12 -11.73
C PRO A 182 5.23 24.24 -11.20
N LEU A 183 5.69 24.99 -10.21
CA LEU A 183 4.89 26.06 -9.60
C LEU A 183 5.09 27.41 -10.29
N SER A 184 6.34 27.82 -10.56
CA SER A 184 6.66 29.17 -11.05
C SER A 184 7.00 29.23 -12.54
N GLY A 185 7.25 28.09 -13.18
CA GLY A 185 7.78 28.04 -14.54
C GLY A 185 9.25 28.46 -14.68
N SER A 186 9.89 28.87 -13.60
CA SER A 186 11.31 29.30 -13.58
C SER A 186 12.26 28.12 -13.73
N LYS A 187 13.41 28.36 -14.39
CA LYS A 187 14.52 27.40 -14.51
C LYS A 187 15.72 27.75 -13.61
N ASN A 188 15.53 28.66 -12.68
CA ASN A 188 16.60 29.14 -11.79
C ASN A 188 16.78 28.18 -10.60
N TRP A 189 17.63 27.17 -10.79
CA TRP A 189 17.86 26.11 -9.83
C TRP A 189 19.10 26.34 -8.96
N THR A 190 19.11 25.81 -7.74
CA THR A 190 20.31 25.68 -6.90
C THR A 190 21.15 24.49 -7.34
N ASP A 191 22.25 24.24 -6.65
CA ASP A 191 22.93 22.96 -6.74
C ASP A 191 22.08 21.85 -6.10
N VAL A 192 22.24 20.61 -6.60
CA VAL A 192 21.63 19.42 -6.00
C VAL A 192 22.42 19.07 -4.74
N LYS A 193 21.69 18.71 -3.67
CA LYS A 193 22.28 18.25 -2.40
C LYS A 193 21.63 16.96 -1.95
N GLN A 194 22.40 16.06 -1.39
CA GLN A 194 21.85 14.88 -0.75
C GLN A 194 21.20 15.23 0.59
N PHE A 195 20.07 14.58 0.87
CA PHE A 195 19.34 14.72 2.11
C PHE A 195 19.01 13.35 2.67
N ASN A 196 19.55 13.05 3.85
CA ASN A 196 19.30 11.77 4.50
C ASN A 196 17.86 11.69 5.04
N LEU A 197 17.17 10.58 4.74
CA LEU A 197 15.77 10.36 5.09
C LEU A 197 15.58 9.78 6.50
N MET A 198 16.66 9.51 7.25
CA MET A 198 16.55 9.01 8.62
C MET A 198 16.08 10.11 9.57
N PHE A 199 15.08 9.80 10.40
CA PHE A 199 14.77 10.62 11.57
C PHE A 199 15.72 10.27 12.71
N GLY A 200 16.49 11.25 13.18
CA GLY A 200 17.35 11.11 14.36
C GLY A 200 16.69 11.58 15.64
N THR A 201 17.05 10.94 16.76
CA THR A 201 16.70 11.33 18.12
C THR A 201 17.85 10.98 19.07
N LYS A 202 17.70 11.28 20.36
CA LYS A 202 18.73 11.02 21.38
C LYS A 202 18.16 10.19 22.53
N LEU A 203 18.93 9.23 23.00
CA LEU A 203 18.65 8.44 24.19
C LEU A 203 19.66 8.79 25.28
N GLY A 204 19.23 9.28 26.41
CA GLY A 204 20.07 9.63 27.56
C GLY A 204 19.54 10.84 28.32
N ALA A 205 19.96 10.98 29.58
CA ALA A 205 19.48 12.04 30.47
C ALA A 205 20.25 13.36 30.32
N SER A 206 21.46 13.35 29.78
CA SER A 206 22.28 14.55 29.57
C SER A 206 22.81 14.62 28.13
N ALA A 207 23.01 15.84 27.62
CA ALA A 207 23.49 16.07 26.27
C ALA A 207 24.85 15.40 26.00
N ASP A 208 25.73 15.36 27.00
CA ASP A 208 27.10 14.85 26.89
C ASP A 208 27.18 13.31 26.89
N SER A 209 26.16 12.62 27.41
CA SER A 209 26.09 11.15 27.48
C SER A 209 24.99 10.54 26.61
N ALA A 210 24.30 11.36 25.84
CA ALA A 210 23.19 10.90 25.01
C ALA A 210 23.70 10.15 23.78
N MET A 211 23.16 8.95 23.57
CA MET A 211 23.41 8.15 22.35
C MET A 211 22.48 8.62 21.24
N ASP A 212 23.04 8.84 20.04
CA ASP A 212 22.22 9.09 18.86
C ASP A 212 21.45 7.82 18.46
N LEU A 213 20.17 7.97 18.28
CA LEU A 213 19.26 6.94 17.82
C LEU A 213 18.53 7.39 16.56
N TYR A 214 17.97 6.42 15.85
CA TYR A 214 17.13 6.65 14.68
C TYR A 214 15.78 5.98 14.84
N LEU A 215 14.74 6.61 14.28
CA LEU A 215 13.47 5.93 14.02
C LEU A 215 13.67 5.02 12.81
N ARG A 216 13.24 3.77 12.90
CA ARG A 216 13.42 2.80 11.80
C ARG A 216 12.76 3.28 10.50
N PRO A 217 13.48 3.31 9.36
CA PRO A 217 12.93 3.68 8.06
C PRO A 217 12.23 2.53 7.35
N GLU A 218 12.39 1.30 7.88
CA GLU A 218 11.79 0.05 7.39
C GLU A 218 11.70 -0.99 8.51
N THR A 219 10.92 -2.03 8.28
CA THR A 219 10.73 -3.12 9.25
C THR A 219 11.68 -4.30 9.03
N ALA A 220 12.35 -4.41 7.87
CA ALA A 220 13.22 -5.51 7.47
C ALA A 220 14.36 -5.78 8.46
N GLN A 221 15.07 -4.74 8.88
CA GLN A 221 16.27 -4.89 9.71
C GLN A 221 15.98 -5.54 11.07
N GLY A 222 14.78 -5.29 11.62
CA GLY A 222 14.31 -5.96 12.82
C GLY A 222 14.19 -7.48 12.66
N ILE A 223 13.89 -7.94 11.45
CA ILE A 223 13.83 -9.37 11.11
C ILE A 223 15.25 -9.95 11.03
N PHE A 224 16.15 -9.29 10.31
CA PHE A 224 17.53 -9.80 10.11
C PHE A 224 18.30 -9.93 11.41
N VAL A 225 18.28 -8.93 12.29
CA VAL A 225 18.97 -8.99 13.57
C VAL A 225 18.40 -10.04 14.53
N ASN A 226 17.15 -10.46 14.32
CA ASN A 226 16.47 -11.51 15.08
C ASN A 226 16.46 -12.88 14.39
N PHE A 227 17.08 -13.04 13.23
CA PHE A 227 17.08 -14.28 12.46
C PHE A 227 17.41 -15.51 13.31
N LEU A 228 18.56 -15.52 14.00
CA LEU A 228 18.97 -16.65 14.83
C LEU A 228 18.09 -16.87 16.06
N ASN A 229 17.58 -15.79 16.66
CA ASN A 229 16.69 -15.89 17.80
C ASN A 229 15.41 -16.65 17.41
N VAL A 230 14.81 -16.25 16.30
CA VAL A 230 13.58 -16.87 15.77
C VAL A 230 13.86 -18.29 15.28
N GLN A 231 14.93 -18.49 14.50
CA GLN A 231 15.31 -19.80 13.97
C GLN A 231 15.50 -20.83 15.10
N LYS A 232 16.23 -20.48 16.17
CA LYS A 232 16.54 -21.41 17.28
C LYS A 232 15.32 -21.64 18.16
N THR A 233 14.61 -20.61 18.58
CA THR A 233 13.46 -20.73 19.48
C THR A 233 12.27 -21.41 18.79
N GLY A 234 12.05 -21.12 17.51
CA GLY A 234 11.02 -21.76 16.68
C GLY A 234 11.45 -23.11 16.09
N ARG A 235 12.72 -23.50 16.23
CA ARG A 235 13.31 -24.71 15.58
C ARG A 235 13.03 -24.71 14.06
N MET A 236 13.10 -23.51 13.46
CA MET A 236 12.76 -23.34 12.05
C MET A 236 13.82 -23.99 11.16
N LYS A 237 13.36 -24.63 10.10
CA LYS A 237 14.19 -25.21 9.04
C LYS A 237 14.03 -24.37 7.76
N ILE A 238 15.11 -24.18 7.04
CA ILE A 238 15.07 -23.53 5.72
C ILE A 238 14.39 -24.46 4.70
N PRO A 239 13.44 -23.95 3.88
CA PRO A 239 13.03 -22.55 3.78
C PRO A 239 12.01 -22.15 4.86
N PHE A 240 12.18 -20.95 5.44
CA PHE A 240 11.18 -20.40 6.36
C PHE A 240 11.15 -18.87 6.28
N GLY A 241 10.02 -18.27 6.68
CA GLY A 241 9.83 -16.84 6.67
C GLY A 241 9.64 -16.23 8.06
N ILE A 242 10.01 -14.98 8.20
CA ILE A 242 9.70 -14.15 9.36
C ILE A 242 8.93 -12.92 8.85
N ALA A 243 7.74 -12.71 9.38
CA ALA A 243 6.86 -11.63 9.01
C ALA A 243 6.71 -10.60 10.13
N GLN A 244 6.54 -9.34 9.76
CA GLN A 244 6.31 -8.24 10.70
C GLN A 244 5.35 -7.23 10.09
N THR A 245 4.49 -6.65 10.94
CA THR A 245 3.77 -5.42 10.62
C THR A 245 4.21 -4.33 11.59
N GLY A 246 4.32 -3.10 11.13
CA GLY A 246 4.68 -2.02 12.06
C GLY A 246 5.00 -0.70 11.40
N LYS A 247 5.10 0.32 12.25
CA LYS A 247 5.45 1.68 11.87
C LYS A 247 6.88 1.78 11.35
N ALA A 248 7.05 2.59 10.30
CA ALA A 248 8.33 3.03 9.77
C ALA A 248 8.27 4.55 9.50
N PHE A 249 9.44 5.18 9.42
CA PHE A 249 9.55 6.63 9.43
C PHE A 249 10.57 7.09 8.40
N ARG A 250 10.16 7.98 7.48
CA ARG A 250 11.07 8.56 6.49
C ARG A 250 10.87 10.07 6.45
N ASN A 251 11.93 10.83 6.62
CA ASN A 251 11.88 12.29 6.61
C ASN A 251 11.68 12.83 5.19
N GLU A 252 10.57 12.43 4.58
CA GLU A 252 10.18 12.82 3.22
C GLU A 252 10.04 14.34 3.11
N ILE A 253 10.81 14.94 2.21
CA ILE A 253 10.77 16.39 1.98
C ILE A 253 9.65 16.75 1.02
N VAL A 254 9.42 15.90 0.01
CA VAL A 254 8.39 16.10 -1.01
C VAL A 254 7.29 15.06 -0.82
N ALA A 255 6.45 15.29 0.19
CA ALA A 255 5.27 14.47 0.40
C ALA A 255 4.17 14.89 -0.57
N ARG A 256 3.66 13.95 -1.34
CA ARG A 256 2.58 14.16 -2.33
C ARG A 256 1.61 12.99 -2.30
N GLN A 257 0.42 13.18 -2.89
CA GLN A 257 -0.52 12.11 -3.14
C GLN A 257 -1.15 11.52 -1.89
N PHE A 258 -1.50 12.39 -0.91
CA PHE A 258 -2.22 11.98 0.29
C PHE A 258 -1.45 10.89 1.08
N ILE A 259 -2.10 9.80 1.49
CA ILE A 259 -1.49 8.71 2.24
C ILE A 259 -0.59 7.78 1.39
N PHE A 260 -0.36 8.07 0.11
CA PHE A 260 0.55 7.30 -0.73
C PHE A 260 2.02 7.47 -0.32
N ARG A 261 2.42 8.70 0.09
CA ARG A 261 3.77 9.00 0.56
C ARG A 261 3.72 9.86 1.82
N MET A 262 4.06 9.24 2.93
CA MET A 262 3.99 9.84 4.27
C MET A 262 5.34 9.77 4.98
N ARG A 263 5.48 10.59 6.03
CA ARG A 263 6.65 10.59 6.92
C ARG A 263 6.61 9.51 7.98
N GLU A 264 5.40 9.17 8.42
CA GLU A 264 5.09 8.07 9.31
C GLU A 264 4.10 7.17 8.60
N PHE A 265 4.45 5.91 8.38
CA PHE A 265 3.65 4.94 7.64
C PHE A 265 3.78 3.56 8.27
N GLU A 266 3.05 2.59 7.76
CA GLU A 266 3.10 1.22 8.26
C GLU A 266 3.41 0.24 7.12
N GLN A 267 4.32 -0.70 7.39
CA GLN A 267 4.67 -1.77 6.47
C GLN A 267 4.12 -3.11 6.97
N MET A 268 3.79 -3.98 6.03
CA MET A 268 3.56 -5.40 6.22
C MET A 268 4.62 -6.11 5.40
N GLU A 269 5.55 -6.76 6.07
CA GLU A 269 6.79 -7.24 5.46
C GLU A 269 7.11 -8.65 5.88
N MET A 270 7.65 -9.45 4.95
CA MET A 270 8.10 -10.82 5.19
C MET A 270 9.47 -11.01 4.53
N GLN A 271 10.39 -11.56 5.30
CA GLN A 271 11.71 -12.00 4.84
C GLN A 271 11.75 -13.53 4.84
N TYR A 272 11.92 -14.13 3.68
CA TYR A 272 11.89 -15.57 3.47
C TYR A 272 13.31 -16.09 3.25
N PHE A 273 13.80 -16.88 4.20
CA PHE A 273 15.16 -17.41 4.22
C PHE A 273 15.22 -18.71 3.45
N ILE A 274 16.12 -18.80 2.48
CA ILE A 274 16.26 -19.90 1.55
C ILE A 274 17.71 -20.37 1.42
N LYS A 275 17.88 -21.56 0.85
CA LYS A 275 19.20 -22.06 0.49
C LYS A 275 19.77 -21.28 -0.68
N PRO A 276 21.05 -20.83 -0.64
CA PRO A 276 21.72 -20.22 -1.77
C PRO A 276 21.63 -21.09 -3.03
N GLY A 277 21.36 -20.47 -4.18
CA GLY A 277 21.16 -21.14 -5.46
C GLY A 277 19.71 -21.53 -5.79
N THR A 278 18.77 -21.33 -4.85
CA THR A 278 17.33 -21.60 -5.09
C THR A 278 16.49 -20.31 -5.23
N GLN A 279 17.13 -19.15 -5.27
CA GLN A 279 16.45 -17.84 -5.21
C GLN A 279 15.51 -17.61 -6.37
N GLN A 280 15.88 -18.00 -7.60
CA GLN A 280 15.03 -17.76 -8.77
C GLN A 280 13.70 -18.52 -8.68
N GLU A 281 13.73 -19.77 -8.26
CA GLU A 281 12.52 -20.58 -8.07
C GLU A 281 11.58 -19.97 -7.04
N TRP A 282 12.12 -19.57 -5.89
CA TRP A 282 11.35 -18.99 -4.81
C TRP A 282 10.84 -17.57 -5.17
N TYR A 283 11.62 -16.81 -5.93
CA TYR A 283 11.23 -15.49 -6.41
C TYR A 283 9.97 -15.57 -7.28
N GLU A 284 9.94 -16.46 -8.28
CA GLU A 284 8.77 -16.63 -9.13
C GLU A 284 7.55 -17.14 -8.33
N LYS A 285 7.74 -18.08 -7.41
CA LYS A 285 6.67 -18.55 -6.53
C LYS A 285 6.07 -17.42 -5.68
N TRP A 286 6.91 -16.55 -5.13
CA TRP A 286 6.42 -15.43 -4.33
C TRP A 286 5.76 -14.35 -5.17
N LYS A 287 6.23 -14.07 -6.39
CA LYS A 287 5.54 -13.16 -7.34
C LYS A 287 4.11 -13.64 -7.59
N GLU A 288 3.93 -14.91 -7.95
CA GLU A 288 2.62 -15.50 -8.20
C GLU A 288 1.74 -15.46 -6.94
N LYS A 289 2.26 -15.92 -5.81
CA LYS A 289 1.53 -15.97 -4.54
C LYS A 289 1.06 -14.58 -4.07
N ARG A 290 1.89 -13.56 -4.25
CA ARG A 290 1.53 -12.19 -3.87
C ARG A 290 0.51 -11.58 -4.81
N LEU A 291 0.64 -11.76 -6.10
CA LEU A 291 -0.36 -11.31 -7.07
C LEU A 291 -1.72 -11.96 -6.79
N ASN A 292 -1.75 -13.27 -6.56
CA ASN A 292 -2.97 -14.00 -6.23
C ASN A 292 -3.65 -13.43 -4.97
N TRP A 293 -2.86 -13.12 -3.91
CA TRP A 293 -3.40 -12.47 -2.71
C TRP A 293 -4.09 -11.13 -3.03
N HIS A 294 -3.52 -10.31 -3.90
CA HIS A 294 -4.16 -9.07 -4.34
C HIS A 294 -5.45 -9.33 -5.11
N LEU A 295 -5.43 -10.30 -6.02
CA LEU A 295 -6.59 -10.66 -6.84
C LEU A 295 -7.74 -11.24 -6.01
N SER A 296 -7.46 -11.89 -4.88
CA SER A 296 -8.48 -12.44 -3.98
C SER A 296 -9.47 -11.39 -3.47
N LEU A 297 -9.07 -10.14 -3.40
CA LEU A 297 -9.92 -9.02 -2.97
C LEU A 297 -10.92 -8.55 -4.04
N GLY A 298 -10.84 -9.07 -5.27
CA GLY A 298 -11.80 -8.77 -6.33
C GLY A 298 -11.72 -7.33 -6.87
N MET A 299 -10.57 -6.68 -6.76
CA MET A 299 -10.38 -5.29 -7.21
C MET A 299 -10.14 -5.16 -8.72
N GLY A 300 -10.18 -6.25 -9.47
CA GLY A 300 -10.00 -6.31 -10.94
C GLY A 300 -8.54 -6.54 -11.34
N GLU A 301 -8.30 -7.55 -12.18
CA GLU A 301 -6.96 -7.95 -12.65
C GLU A 301 -6.28 -6.83 -13.45
N ASP A 302 -7.01 -6.10 -14.29
CA ASP A 302 -6.51 -4.97 -15.10
C ASP A 302 -5.97 -3.79 -14.26
N ASN A 303 -6.19 -3.81 -12.94
CA ASN A 303 -5.66 -2.79 -12.04
C ASN A 303 -4.27 -3.13 -11.51
N TYR A 304 -3.72 -4.30 -11.83
CA TYR A 304 -2.41 -4.74 -11.40
C TYR A 304 -1.50 -5.01 -12.59
N ARG A 305 -0.20 -4.82 -12.39
CA ARG A 305 0.84 -5.26 -13.32
C ARG A 305 2.15 -5.47 -12.57
N PHE A 306 3.02 -6.31 -13.11
CA PHE A 306 4.41 -6.35 -12.68
C PHE A 306 5.22 -5.25 -13.36
N HIS A 307 6.15 -4.70 -12.61
CA HIS A 307 7.21 -3.83 -13.10
C HIS A 307 8.55 -4.38 -12.63
N ASP A 308 9.25 -5.09 -13.51
CA ASP A 308 10.57 -5.62 -13.21
C ASP A 308 11.59 -4.47 -13.23
N HIS A 309 12.50 -4.44 -12.24
CA HIS A 309 13.52 -3.41 -12.15
C HIS A 309 14.68 -3.71 -13.10
N GLU A 310 14.90 -2.84 -14.06
CA GLU A 310 16.06 -2.94 -14.98
C GLU A 310 17.38 -2.68 -14.24
N LYS A 311 17.36 -1.82 -13.22
CA LYS A 311 18.50 -1.52 -12.36
C LYS A 311 18.24 -2.06 -10.96
N LEU A 312 19.00 -3.09 -10.62
CA LEU A 312 18.92 -3.71 -9.29
C LEU A 312 19.72 -2.91 -8.27
N ALA A 313 19.24 -2.89 -7.03
CA ALA A 313 20.05 -2.43 -5.90
C ALA A 313 21.25 -3.37 -5.69
N HIS A 314 22.31 -2.85 -5.09
CA HIS A 314 23.57 -3.60 -4.90
C HIS A 314 23.42 -4.89 -4.07
N TYR A 315 22.34 -5.02 -3.34
CA TYR A 315 22.01 -6.18 -2.51
C TYR A 315 21.06 -7.20 -3.18
N ALA A 316 20.58 -6.91 -4.38
CA ALA A 316 19.56 -7.72 -5.03
C ALA A 316 20.06 -8.32 -6.35
N ASP A 317 19.67 -9.56 -6.66
CA ASP A 317 19.88 -10.23 -7.95
C ASP A 317 18.59 -10.32 -8.79
N ALA A 318 17.42 -10.03 -8.18
CA ALA A 318 16.14 -9.83 -8.86
C ALA A 318 15.24 -8.89 -8.04
N ALA A 319 14.48 -8.05 -8.71
CA ALA A 319 13.50 -7.16 -8.08
C ALA A 319 12.33 -6.87 -9.02
N ALA A 320 11.11 -6.90 -8.50
CA ALA A 320 9.92 -6.45 -9.20
C ALA A 320 8.94 -5.80 -8.22
N ASP A 321 8.17 -4.85 -8.74
CA ASP A 321 7.01 -4.30 -8.04
C ASP A 321 5.72 -4.88 -8.60
N ILE A 322 4.77 -5.17 -7.72
CA ILE A 322 3.36 -5.21 -8.09
C ILE A 322 2.87 -3.78 -8.05
N GLU A 323 2.63 -3.20 -9.22
CA GLU A 323 2.01 -1.89 -9.34
C GLU A 323 0.49 -1.99 -9.35
N PHE A 324 -0.15 -0.99 -8.74
CA PHE A 324 -1.60 -0.80 -8.78
C PHE A 324 -1.98 0.49 -9.51
N LYS A 325 -3.11 0.46 -10.19
CA LYS A 325 -3.67 1.60 -10.93
C LYS A 325 -4.42 2.55 -10.00
N PHE A 326 -3.68 3.43 -9.34
CA PHE A 326 -4.24 4.51 -8.54
C PHE A 326 -4.92 5.58 -9.42
N PRO A 327 -5.70 6.51 -8.86
CA PRO A 327 -6.28 7.63 -9.61
C PRO A 327 -5.24 8.49 -10.36
N PHE A 328 -3.98 8.45 -9.96
CA PHE A 328 -2.85 9.17 -10.57
C PHE A 328 -1.92 8.26 -11.41
N GLY A 329 -2.39 7.08 -11.79
CA GLY A 329 -1.67 6.11 -12.63
C GLY A 329 -1.13 4.90 -11.88
N PHE A 330 -0.45 4.02 -12.62
CA PHE A 330 0.21 2.86 -12.04
C PHE A 330 1.38 3.30 -11.16
N LYS A 331 1.41 2.79 -9.95
CA LYS A 331 2.49 3.01 -8.96
C LYS A 331 2.68 1.77 -8.12
N GLU A 332 3.89 1.63 -7.61
CA GLU A 332 4.31 0.58 -6.68
C GLU A 332 3.33 0.43 -5.52
N LEU A 333 2.84 -0.79 -5.32
CA LEU A 333 2.02 -1.19 -4.19
C LEU A 333 2.76 -2.15 -3.28
N GLU A 334 3.44 -3.15 -3.85
CA GLU A 334 4.23 -4.15 -3.12
C GLU A 334 5.52 -4.44 -3.87
N GLY A 335 6.66 -4.41 -3.18
CA GLY A 335 7.96 -4.83 -3.70
C GLY A 335 8.23 -6.31 -3.42
N ILE A 336 8.85 -7.00 -4.37
CA ILE A 336 9.31 -8.38 -4.25
C ILE A 336 10.76 -8.43 -4.70
N HIS A 337 11.67 -8.73 -3.76
CA HIS A 337 13.11 -8.63 -3.98
C HIS A 337 13.83 -9.91 -3.61
N SER A 338 14.77 -10.35 -4.43
CA SER A 338 15.78 -11.34 -4.06
C SER A 338 17.03 -10.59 -3.57
N ARG A 339 17.23 -10.58 -2.25
CA ARG A 339 18.25 -9.76 -1.55
C ARG A 339 19.59 -10.47 -1.37
N THR A 340 19.73 -11.69 -1.86
CA THR A 340 20.90 -12.54 -1.64
C THR A 340 21.17 -12.75 -0.14
N ASP A 341 22.43 -12.83 0.30
CA ASP A 341 22.87 -12.91 1.70
C ASP A 341 23.33 -11.55 2.26
N PHE A 342 23.14 -10.47 1.51
CA PHE A 342 23.72 -9.15 1.80
C PHE A 342 23.46 -8.71 3.26
N ASP A 343 22.19 -8.62 3.67
CA ASP A 343 21.84 -8.07 4.99
C ASP A 343 22.42 -8.90 6.13
N LEU A 344 22.31 -10.24 6.07
CA LEU A 344 22.85 -11.13 7.09
C LEU A 344 24.38 -11.05 7.14
N SER A 345 25.04 -11.01 6.00
CA SER A 345 26.50 -10.88 5.89
C SER A 345 27.00 -9.53 6.43
N GLN A 346 26.31 -8.44 6.15
CA GLN A 346 26.62 -7.12 6.72
C GLN A 346 26.46 -7.11 8.24
N HIS A 347 25.39 -7.71 8.76
CA HIS A 347 25.23 -7.84 10.21
C HIS A 347 26.25 -8.79 10.86
N GLU A 348 26.72 -9.83 10.18
CA GLU A 348 27.86 -10.64 10.63
C GLU A 348 29.12 -9.78 10.77
N GLU A 349 29.46 -9.01 9.73
CA GLU A 349 30.66 -8.16 9.71
C GLU A 349 30.65 -7.11 10.83
N TYR A 350 29.56 -6.35 10.96
CA TYR A 350 29.46 -5.27 11.96
C TYR A 350 29.31 -5.77 13.40
N SER A 351 28.72 -6.95 13.62
CA SER A 351 28.52 -7.53 14.96
C SER A 351 29.64 -8.46 15.40
N GLY A 352 30.40 -9.02 14.48
CA GLY A 352 31.34 -10.12 14.72
C GLY A 352 30.67 -11.45 15.10
N LYS A 353 29.33 -11.56 14.92
CA LYS A 353 28.56 -12.76 15.26
C LYS A 353 28.09 -13.44 13.99
N LYS A 354 28.25 -14.78 13.93
CA LYS A 354 27.79 -15.57 12.78
C LYS A 354 26.27 -15.64 12.74
N LEU A 355 25.68 -15.26 11.61
CA LEU A 355 24.25 -15.34 11.29
C LEU A 355 24.00 -16.47 10.27
N GLN A 356 24.56 -17.66 10.54
CA GLN A 356 24.54 -18.81 9.64
C GLN A 356 23.51 -19.84 10.08
N TYR A 357 22.90 -20.49 9.12
CA TYR A 357 22.08 -21.67 9.32
C TYR A 357 22.94 -22.93 9.19
N PHE A 358 22.83 -23.85 10.15
CA PHE A 358 23.42 -25.16 10.03
C PHE A 358 22.41 -26.12 9.40
N ASP A 359 22.74 -26.62 8.22
CA ASP A 359 21.96 -27.63 7.52
C ASP A 359 22.39 -29.03 7.97
N PRO A 360 21.53 -29.74 8.71
CA PRO A 360 21.88 -31.07 9.21
C PRO A 360 21.92 -32.15 8.12
N GLU A 361 21.25 -31.95 6.99
CA GLU A 361 21.23 -32.91 5.88
C GLU A 361 22.54 -32.86 5.09
N GLU A 362 23.09 -31.66 4.89
CA GLU A 362 24.38 -31.46 4.22
C GLU A 362 25.57 -31.42 5.18
N ASN A 363 25.31 -31.39 6.48
CA ASN A 363 26.32 -31.20 7.54
C ASN A 363 27.20 -29.95 7.28
N LYS A 364 26.57 -28.83 6.88
CA LYS A 364 27.25 -27.61 6.45
C LYS A 364 26.53 -26.37 6.98
N SER A 365 27.31 -25.35 7.32
CA SER A 365 26.76 -24.02 7.64
C SER A 365 26.89 -23.06 6.45
N TYR A 366 25.87 -22.23 6.25
CA TYR A 366 25.87 -21.16 5.24
C TYR A 366 25.04 -19.97 5.72
N VAL A 367 25.31 -18.78 5.16
CA VAL A 367 24.44 -17.62 5.28
C VAL A 367 23.27 -17.83 4.31
N PRO A 368 22.01 -17.83 4.77
CA PRO A 368 20.86 -17.99 3.88
C PRO A 368 20.73 -16.82 2.91
N TYR A 369 20.19 -17.09 1.71
CA TYR A 369 19.67 -16.05 0.85
C TYR A 369 18.27 -15.64 1.31
N VAL A 370 17.86 -14.44 0.96
CA VAL A 370 16.62 -13.83 1.44
C VAL A 370 15.75 -13.38 0.26
N LEU A 371 14.48 -13.73 0.32
CA LEU A 371 13.44 -13.14 -0.51
C LEU A 371 12.55 -12.25 0.34
N GLU A 372 12.39 -11.03 -0.09
CA GLU A 372 11.55 -10.02 0.55
C GLU A 372 10.22 -9.87 -0.16
N THR A 373 9.15 -9.75 0.61
CA THR A 373 7.90 -9.13 0.15
C THR A 373 7.54 -8.00 1.10
N SER A 374 7.38 -6.80 0.58
CA SER A 374 7.13 -5.61 1.38
C SER A 374 6.02 -4.78 0.78
N ILE A 375 4.93 -4.60 1.53
CA ILE A 375 3.78 -3.79 1.14
C ILE A 375 3.53 -2.67 2.14
N GLY A 376 3.34 -1.45 1.63
CA GLY A 376 2.88 -0.34 2.45
C GLY A 376 1.40 -0.51 2.80
N LEU A 377 1.09 -0.68 4.10
CA LEU A 377 -0.30 -0.81 4.55
C LEU A 377 -1.15 0.41 4.16
N ASP A 378 -0.57 1.60 4.21
CA ASP A 378 -1.24 2.85 3.84
C ASP A 378 -1.47 2.96 2.33
N ARG A 379 -0.54 2.45 1.51
CA ARG A 379 -0.75 2.33 0.04
C ARG A 379 -1.84 1.32 -0.27
N MET A 380 -1.85 0.18 0.42
CA MET A 380 -2.91 -0.82 0.27
C MET A 380 -4.27 -0.26 0.67
N PHE A 381 -4.33 0.49 1.77
CA PHE A 381 -5.54 1.21 2.17
C PHE A 381 -6.02 2.14 1.06
N LEU A 382 -5.12 2.96 0.48
CA LEU A 382 -5.47 3.87 -0.61
C LEU A 382 -5.93 3.12 -1.87
N ALA A 383 -5.30 1.99 -2.20
CA ALA A 383 -5.70 1.15 -3.34
C ALA A 383 -7.13 0.62 -3.16
N VAL A 384 -7.40 -0.01 -2.01
CA VAL A 384 -8.75 -0.52 -1.66
C VAL A 384 -9.77 0.60 -1.66
N PHE A 385 -9.48 1.72 -0.99
CA PHE A 385 -10.42 2.82 -0.82
C PHE A 385 -10.74 3.51 -2.15
N SER A 386 -9.72 3.87 -2.93
CA SER A 386 -9.91 4.54 -4.21
C SER A 386 -10.60 3.65 -5.26
N ASN A 387 -10.28 2.36 -5.26
CA ASN A 387 -10.96 1.40 -6.15
C ASN A 387 -12.43 1.19 -5.78
N SER A 388 -12.76 1.30 -4.50
CA SER A 388 -14.10 1.02 -3.98
C SER A 388 -15.07 2.20 -4.11
N LEU A 389 -14.58 3.44 -4.23
CA LEU A 389 -15.43 4.61 -4.31
C LEU A 389 -16.04 4.75 -5.71
N LYS A 390 -17.38 4.68 -5.80
CA LYS A 390 -18.15 4.76 -7.05
C LYS A 390 -19.25 5.80 -6.93
N GLU A 391 -19.55 6.43 -8.06
CA GLU A 391 -20.77 7.19 -8.27
C GLU A 391 -21.64 6.43 -9.27
N GLU A 392 -22.85 6.08 -8.88
CA GLU A 392 -23.78 5.31 -9.70
C GLU A 392 -25.04 6.10 -9.98
N GLU A 393 -25.40 6.18 -11.25
CA GLU A 393 -26.67 6.75 -11.68
C GLU A 393 -27.78 5.71 -11.47
N LEU A 394 -28.86 6.15 -10.84
CA LEU A 394 -30.02 5.30 -10.56
C LEU A 394 -31.08 5.47 -11.64
N GLU A 395 -32.00 4.50 -11.77
CA GLU A 395 -33.09 4.52 -12.75
C GLU A 395 -33.96 5.79 -12.71
N ASN A 396 -34.05 6.43 -11.55
CA ASN A 396 -34.77 7.69 -11.37
C ASN A 396 -33.96 8.95 -11.71
N GLY A 397 -32.77 8.80 -12.32
CA GLY A 397 -31.87 9.90 -12.71
C GLY A 397 -31.12 10.56 -11.55
N THR A 398 -31.23 10.04 -10.30
CA THR A 398 -30.42 10.53 -9.18
C THR A 398 -29.12 9.75 -9.08
N THR A 399 -28.07 10.39 -8.53
CA THR A 399 -26.76 9.75 -8.32
C THR A 399 -26.65 9.26 -6.87
N ARG A 400 -26.07 8.08 -6.67
CA ARG A 400 -25.62 7.64 -5.35
C ARG A 400 -24.11 7.52 -5.30
N THR A 401 -23.52 7.99 -4.21
CA THR A 401 -22.13 7.70 -3.86
C THR A 401 -22.12 6.42 -3.02
N VAL A 402 -21.30 5.46 -3.42
CA VAL A 402 -21.18 4.17 -2.73
C VAL A 402 -19.70 3.78 -2.61
N LEU A 403 -19.32 3.31 -1.43
CA LEU A 403 -17.99 2.76 -1.16
C LEU A 403 -18.06 1.23 -1.16
N LYS A 404 -17.79 0.60 -2.31
CA LYS A 404 -17.88 -0.85 -2.54
C LYS A 404 -16.66 -1.61 -1.99
N LEU A 405 -16.37 -1.43 -0.70
CA LEU A 405 -15.30 -2.19 -0.04
C LEU A 405 -15.57 -3.70 -0.12
N PRO A 406 -14.55 -4.55 -0.34
CA PRO A 406 -14.66 -5.98 -0.08
C PRO A 406 -15.28 -6.21 1.31
N ALA A 407 -16.32 -7.04 1.42
CA ALA A 407 -17.08 -7.18 2.67
C ALA A 407 -16.19 -7.62 3.85
N VAL A 408 -15.18 -8.45 3.56
CA VAL A 408 -14.15 -8.87 4.53
C VAL A 408 -13.37 -7.69 5.11
N LEU A 409 -13.17 -6.62 4.36
CA LEU A 409 -12.41 -5.43 4.79
C LEU A 409 -13.29 -4.31 5.36
N ALA A 410 -14.62 -4.35 5.13
CA ALA A 410 -15.53 -3.30 5.57
C ALA A 410 -15.41 -3.00 7.08
N PRO A 411 -15.31 -1.71 7.49
CA PRO A 411 -15.21 -1.33 8.90
C PRO A 411 -16.40 -1.80 9.74
N THR A 412 -17.60 -1.59 9.22
CA THR A 412 -18.86 -2.07 9.81
C THR A 412 -19.42 -3.17 8.90
N LYS A 413 -19.77 -4.32 9.48
CA LYS A 413 -20.23 -5.46 8.70
C LYS A 413 -21.72 -5.38 8.40
N ALA A 414 -22.53 -4.86 9.33
CA ALA A 414 -23.94 -4.63 9.09
C ALA A 414 -24.48 -3.45 9.90
N ALA A 415 -25.55 -2.82 9.37
CA ALA A 415 -26.34 -1.81 10.07
C ALA A 415 -27.73 -2.33 10.39
N ILE A 416 -28.16 -2.24 11.64
CA ILE A 416 -29.47 -2.65 12.12
C ILE A 416 -30.36 -1.42 12.22
N LEU A 417 -31.46 -1.41 11.47
CA LEU A 417 -32.28 -0.25 11.18
C LEU A 417 -33.76 -0.53 11.52
N PRO A 418 -34.27 -0.13 12.70
CA PRO A 418 -35.72 -0.25 12.95
C PRO A 418 -36.46 0.70 12.01
N LEU A 419 -37.49 0.23 11.33
CA LEU A 419 -38.25 1.03 10.35
C LEU A 419 -38.81 2.30 11.00
N LEU A 420 -39.37 2.15 12.21
CA LEU A 420 -39.90 3.25 13.04
C LEU A 420 -39.28 3.21 14.44
N LYS A 421 -39.37 4.36 15.15
CA LYS A 421 -38.87 4.52 16.54
C LYS A 421 -39.91 4.16 17.60
N ARG A 422 -40.84 3.25 17.31
CA ARG A 422 -41.95 2.86 18.15
C ARG A 422 -42.39 1.41 17.84
N ASP A 423 -43.42 0.97 18.49
CA ASP A 423 -44.12 -0.27 18.25
C ASP A 423 -43.25 -1.53 18.53
N GLY A 424 -42.27 -1.44 19.44
CA GLY A 424 -41.39 -2.55 19.80
C GLY A 424 -40.23 -2.81 18.81
N LEU A 425 -40.17 -2.09 17.66
CA LEU A 425 -39.13 -2.28 16.64
C LEU A 425 -37.71 -1.93 17.13
N PRO A 426 -37.49 -0.82 17.86
CA PRO A 426 -36.19 -0.51 18.43
C PRO A 426 -35.66 -1.56 19.40
N GLU A 427 -36.54 -2.15 20.21
CA GLU A 427 -36.20 -3.18 21.19
C GLU A 427 -35.68 -4.45 20.49
N VAL A 428 -36.37 -4.92 19.47
CA VAL A 428 -35.95 -6.08 18.63
C VAL A 428 -34.63 -5.75 17.94
N ALA A 429 -34.51 -4.57 17.34
CA ALA A 429 -33.29 -4.15 16.68
C ALA A 429 -32.10 -4.12 17.63
N LYS A 430 -32.22 -3.58 18.84
CA LYS A 430 -31.18 -3.56 19.86
C LYS A 430 -30.79 -4.95 20.33
N LYS A 431 -31.79 -5.84 20.51
CA LYS A 431 -31.51 -7.24 20.85
C LYS A 431 -30.65 -7.92 19.78
N LEU A 432 -30.95 -7.71 18.49
CA LEU A 432 -30.17 -8.24 17.40
C LEU A 432 -28.73 -7.63 17.38
N VAL A 433 -28.58 -6.32 17.65
CA VAL A 433 -27.25 -5.69 17.80
C VAL A 433 -26.49 -6.34 18.95
N ASP A 434 -27.13 -6.55 20.11
CA ASP A 434 -26.50 -7.17 21.29
C ASP A 434 -26.03 -8.58 21.04
N GLU A 435 -26.71 -9.33 20.17
CA GLU A 435 -26.33 -10.66 19.73
C GLU A 435 -25.14 -10.60 18.75
N LEU A 436 -25.26 -9.78 17.68
CA LEU A 436 -24.28 -9.77 16.58
C LEU A 436 -22.95 -9.06 16.92
N LYS A 437 -22.92 -8.13 17.87
CA LYS A 437 -21.71 -7.37 18.23
C LYS A 437 -20.56 -8.21 18.81
N TRP A 438 -20.84 -9.43 19.23
CA TRP A 438 -19.81 -10.37 19.71
C TRP A 438 -18.97 -10.92 18.55
N ASP A 439 -19.54 -10.99 17.36
CA ASP A 439 -18.89 -11.57 16.19
C ASP A 439 -18.48 -10.50 15.17
N PHE A 440 -19.19 -9.37 15.13
CA PHE A 440 -19.04 -8.36 14.07
C PHE A 440 -19.07 -6.94 14.64
N ASN A 441 -18.42 -6.02 13.94
CA ASN A 441 -18.63 -4.60 14.16
C ASN A 441 -19.96 -4.19 13.51
N ILE A 442 -20.95 -3.87 14.35
CA ILE A 442 -22.35 -3.60 13.98
C ILE A 442 -22.70 -2.18 14.40
N ILE A 443 -23.50 -1.50 13.56
CA ILE A 443 -24.05 -0.18 13.89
C ILE A 443 -25.58 -0.26 14.01
N TYR A 444 -26.12 0.48 14.99
CA TYR A 444 -27.55 0.76 15.13
C TYR A 444 -27.85 2.19 14.67
N ASP A 445 -28.86 2.37 13.81
CA ASP A 445 -29.27 3.69 13.35
C ASP A 445 -30.80 3.78 13.21
N GLU A 446 -31.38 4.75 13.88
CA GLU A 446 -32.82 5.05 13.86
C GLU A 446 -33.13 6.50 13.44
N LYS A 447 -32.09 7.26 13.02
CA LYS A 447 -32.23 8.67 12.65
C LYS A 447 -32.62 8.78 11.17
N ASP A 448 -33.65 9.55 10.87
CA ASP A 448 -34.17 9.81 9.53
C ASP A 448 -34.97 8.62 8.91
N ALA A 449 -35.51 8.81 7.72
CA ALA A 449 -36.18 7.78 6.96
C ALA A 449 -35.20 6.67 6.52
N VAL A 450 -35.68 5.43 6.42
CA VAL A 450 -34.85 4.25 6.12
C VAL A 450 -34.02 4.41 4.83
N GLY A 451 -34.57 5.02 3.78
CA GLY A 451 -33.85 5.27 2.54
C GLY A 451 -32.63 6.18 2.71
N ARG A 452 -32.70 7.21 3.59
CA ARG A 452 -31.54 8.06 3.93
C ARG A 452 -30.48 7.28 4.73
N ARG A 453 -30.92 6.39 5.62
CA ARG A 453 -30.02 5.51 6.38
C ARG A 453 -29.29 4.55 5.46
N TYR A 454 -29.96 3.95 4.47
CA TYR A 454 -29.31 3.13 3.44
C TYR A 454 -28.23 3.92 2.70
N ARG A 455 -28.54 5.14 2.24
CA ARG A 455 -27.55 5.98 1.54
C ARG A 455 -26.33 6.30 2.39
N ARG A 456 -26.53 6.56 3.69
CA ARG A 456 -25.45 6.80 4.63
C ARG A 456 -24.56 5.56 4.78
N GLN A 457 -25.16 4.37 4.87
CA GLN A 457 -24.44 3.10 4.96
C GLN A 457 -23.73 2.74 3.64
N ASP A 458 -24.35 3.03 2.49
CA ASP A 458 -23.71 2.88 1.18
C ASP A 458 -22.43 3.73 1.09
N ALA A 459 -22.47 4.98 1.56
CA ALA A 459 -21.34 5.91 1.52
C ALA A 459 -20.20 5.53 2.47
N VAL A 460 -20.48 4.94 3.64
CA VAL A 460 -19.44 4.45 4.56
C VAL A 460 -18.99 3.02 4.27
N GLY A 461 -19.59 2.35 3.28
CA GLY A 461 -19.13 1.03 2.83
C GLY A 461 -19.63 -0.16 3.64
N THR A 462 -20.72 -0.02 4.40
CA THR A 462 -21.36 -1.13 5.12
C THR A 462 -22.03 -2.10 4.14
N PRO A 463 -21.64 -3.39 4.08
CA PRO A 463 -22.15 -4.31 3.05
C PRO A 463 -23.62 -4.69 3.23
N PHE A 464 -24.13 -4.72 4.47
CA PHE A 464 -25.48 -5.14 4.78
C PHE A 464 -26.26 -4.11 5.59
N CYS A 465 -27.52 -3.88 5.21
CA CYS A 465 -28.48 -3.17 6.04
C CYS A 465 -29.63 -4.11 6.39
N ILE A 466 -29.92 -4.27 7.68
CA ILE A 466 -30.96 -5.15 8.18
C ILE A 466 -32.09 -4.29 8.74
N THR A 467 -33.27 -4.37 8.11
CA THR A 467 -34.42 -3.58 8.51
C THR A 467 -35.36 -4.43 9.34
N ILE A 468 -35.68 -3.92 10.53
CA ILE A 468 -36.68 -4.47 11.47
C ILE A 468 -37.96 -3.69 11.24
N ASP A 469 -39.04 -4.37 10.87
CA ASP A 469 -40.36 -3.81 10.57
C ASP A 469 -41.48 -4.53 11.32
N HIS A 470 -42.75 -4.16 11.07
CA HIS A 470 -43.88 -4.76 11.78
C HIS A 470 -44.04 -6.26 11.49
N GLN A 471 -43.72 -6.69 10.28
CA GLN A 471 -43.76 -8.12 9.93
C GLN A 471 -42.74 -8.92 10.77
N THR A 472 -41.61 -8.29 11.16
CA THR A 472 -40.63 -8.93 12.05
C THR A 472 -41.26 -9.35 13.39
N LEU A 473 -42.22 -8.57 13.91
CA LEU A 473 -42.92 -8.89 15.15
C LEU A 473 -43.91 -10.04 15.02
N GLU A 474 -44.37 -10.31 13.79
CA GLU A 474 -45.37 -11.35 13.50
C GLU A 474 -44.73 -12.71 13.21
N ASP A 475 -43.64 -12.72 12.41
CA ASP A 475 -43.09 -13.95 11.84
C ASP A 475 -41.56 -14.12 12.05
N GLU A 476 -40.94 -13.26 12.87
CA GLU A 476 -39.48 -13.29 13.15
C GLU A 476 -38.63 -13.26 11.88
N THR A 477 -39.07 -12.56 10.83
CA THR A 477 -38.26 -12.32 9.64
C THR A 477 -37.84 -10.87 9.54
N VAL A 478 -36.73 -10.59 8.81
CA VAL A 478 -36.17 -9.25 8.58
C VAL A 478 -35.86 -9.05 7.13
N THR A 479 -35.77 -7.78 6.71
CA THR A 479 -35.29 -7.47 5.37
C THR A 479 -33.78 -7.20 5.42
N ILE A 480 -33.00 -8.01 4.72
CA ILE A 480 -31.57 -7.78 4.48
C ILE A 480 -31.41 -7.11 3.12
N ARG A 481 -30.67 -5.99 3.08
CA ARG A 481 -30.34 -5.26 1.85
C ARG A 481 -28.84 -5.31 1.61
N HIS A 482 -28.44 -5.72 0.40
CA HIS A 482 -27.05 -5.72 -0.04
C HIS A 482 -26.66 -4.34 -0.62
N ARG A 483 -25.54 -3.80 -0.16
CA ARG A 483 -24.99 -2.50 -0.61
C ARG A 483 -24.75 -2.46 -2.11
N ASP A 484 -24.13 -3.50 -2.67
CA ASP A 484 -23.59 -3.45 -4.04
C ASP A 484 -24.68 -3.60 -5.10
N THR A 485 -25.67 -4.47 -4.88
CA THR A 485 -26.79 -4.73 -5.79
C THR A 485 -28.05 -3.93 -5.46
N MET A 486 -28.17 -3.43 -4.22
CA MET A 486 -29.37 -2.85 -3.61
C MET A 486 -30.54 -3.85 -3.47
N GLU A 487 -30.33 -5.11 -3.80
CA GLU A 487 -31.33 -6.16 -3.63
C GLU A 487 -31.74 -6.30 -2.18
N GLN A 488 -33.02 -6.53 -1.96
CA GLN A 488 -33.61 -6.73 -0.67
C GLN A 488 -34.24 -8.12 -0.62
N GLN A 489 -33.92 -8.88 0.40
CA GLN A 489 -34.42 -10.21 0.61
C GLN A 489 -35.01 -10.34 2.01
N ARG A 490 -36.16 -11.03 2.13
CA ARG A 490 -36.72 -11.38 3.41
C ARG A 490 -36.10 -12.68 3.90
N VAL A 491 -35.59 -12.68 5.12
CA VAL A 491 -34.89 -13.82 5.73
C VAL A 491 -35.32 -13.99 7.19
N ALA A 492 -35.19 -15.19 7.73
CA ALA A 492 -35.41 -15.41 9.15
C ALA A 492 -34.37 -14.63 10.00
N LEU A 493 -34.80 -14.06 11.11
CA LEU A 493 -33.93 -13.34 12.04
C LEU A 493 -32.74 -14.21 12.49
N SER A 494 -33.01 -15.51 12.74
CA SER A 494 -31.96 -16.48 13.12
C SER A 494 -30.94 -16.78 12.04
N ALA A 495 -31.21 -16.49 10.76
CA ALA A 495 -30.28 -16.72 9.65
C ALA A 495 -29.33 -15.54 9.41
N VAL A 496 -29.61 -14.37 9.99
CA VAL A 496 -28.83 -13.12 9.72
C VAL A 496 -27.37 -13.30 10.02
N LYS A 497 -27.00 -13.90 11.15
CA LYS A 497 -25.61 -14.12 11.55
C LYS A 497 -24.85 -14.94 10.50
N GLU A 498 -25.42 -16.06 10.06
CA GLU A 498 -24.79 -16.95 9.09
C GLU A 498 -24.61 -16.28 7.72
N ILE A 499 -25.60 -15.51 7.27
CA ILE A 499 -25.53 -14.76 6.01
C ILE A 499 -24.37 -13.75 6.04
N ILE A 500 -24.29 -12.95 7.12
CA ILE A 500 -23.18 -11.99 7.27
C ILE A 500 -21.85 -12.74 7.33
N GLN A 501 -21.75 -13.77 8.19
CA GLN A 501 -20.52 -14.54 8.40
C GLN A 501 -19.95 -15.05 7.09
N LYS A 502 -20.77 -15.64 6.23
CA LYS A 502 -20.36 -16.20 4.94
C LYS A 502 -19.67 -15.17 4.04
N GLU A 503 -20.17 -13.94 4.02
CA GLU A 503 -19.63 -12.88 3.14
C GLU A 503 -18.40 -12.15 3.72
N VAL A 504 -18.26 -12.13 5.05
CA VAL A 504 -17.17 -11.41 5.73
C VAL A 504 -16.03 -12.33 6.19
N ASP A 505 -16.19 -13.65 6.08
CA ASP A 505 -15.17 -14.62 6.47
C ASP A 505 -13.95 -14.55 5.53
N MET A 506 -12.78 -14.34 6.10
CA MET A 506 -11.52 -14.27 5.34
C MET A 506 -11.25 -15.55 4.55
N ARG A 507 -11.65 -16.73 5.08
CA ARG A 507 -11.53 -18.01 4.39
C ARG A 507 -12.21 -18.00 3.03
N TYR A 508 -13.43 -17.50 2.95
CA TYR A 508 -14.17 -17.40 1.71
C TYR A 508 -13.44 -16.56 0.65
N TRP A 509 -12.78 -15.48 1.07
CA TRP A 509 -12.02 -14.61 0.17
C TRP A 509 -10.67 -15.21 -0.21
N LEU A 510 -9.94 -15.78 0.74
CA LEU A 510 -8.61 -16.36 0.51
C LEU A 510 -8.65 -17.70 -0.26
N GLN A 511 -9.77 -18.41 -0.27
CA GLN A 511 -9.94 -19.63 -1.08
C GLN A 511 -10.26 -19.37 -2.56
N ARG A 512 -10.38 -18.09 -2.96
CA ARG A 512 -10.58 -17.73 -4.38
C ARG A 512 -9.30 -17.78 -5.21
N ILE A 513 -8.17 -17.98 -4.58
CA ILE A 513 -6.83 -18.03 -5.17
C ILE A 513 -6.31 -19.45 -5.25
#